data_ee0c2a727a82b15347a0a45e7462c2cd
#
_entry.id   ee0c2a727a82b15347a0a45e7462c2cd
#
_cell.length_a   1.000
_cell.length_b   1.000
_cell.length_c   1.000
_cell.angle_alpha   90.00
_cell.angle_beta   90.00
_cell.angle_gamma   90.00
#
_symmetry.space_group_name_H-M   'P 1'
#
loop_
_entity.id
_entity.type
_entity.pdbx_description
1 polymer ?
#
loop_
_entity_poly.entity_id
_entity_poly.type
_entity_poly.pdbx_seq_one_letter_code
_entity_poly.pdbx_strand_id
1 'polypeptide(L)'
;MNPRDIPTEAFHASGAEVQAIDFGYVRSPDQDRATPAQHPIVVIGAGPVGLSLAIDLAQRGQRVVVLDNDHKLSIGSRAICFAKRTLEIWDRLGVGQPMVDKGVSWNLGKVFLKDEQLYEFNLLPEEGHERPAFINLQQYYAEAYLVERALQLPGIDIRWHNKVTAVQSRADGALLSIDTPEGAYQMDAQWLVACDGARSPTRQMLGLESKGRIFQDRFLIADVKLADEANFPTERWFWFD
;
A
#
# COMPACT_ATOMS: atom_id res chain seq x y z
N MET A 1 -2.39 -17.74 -11.57
CA MET A 1 -1.43 -17.17 -12.56
C MET A 1 -0.19 -16.75 -11.77
N ASN A 2 1.03 -16.97 -12.30
CA ASN A 2 2.20 -16.45 -11.63
C ASN A 2 2.14 -14.90 -11.68
N PRO A 3 2.32 -14.19 -10.57
CA PRO A 3 2.28 -12.72 -10.57
C PRO A 3 3.27 -12.06 -11.56
N ARG A 4 4.37 -12.72 -11.89
CA ARG A 4 5.34 -12.22 -12.89
C ARG A 4 4.88 -12.35 -14.34
N ASP A 5 3.80 -13.10 -14.59
CA ASP A 5 3.21 -13.27 -15.92
C ASP A 5 2.06 -12.29 -16.18
N ILE A 6 1.72 -11.44 -15.20
CA ILE A 6 0.70 -10.40 -15.35
C ILE A 6 1.25 -9.33 -16.29
N PRO A 7 0.55 -9.02 -17.40
CA PRO A 7 1.02 -8.01 -18.34
C PRO A 7 0.99 -6.61 -17.71
N THR A 8 1.96 -5.79 -18.05
CA THR A 8 2.11 -4.41 -17.54
C THR A 8 0.83 -3.59 -17.72
N GLU A 9 0.13 -3.75 -18.85
CA GLU A 9 -1.10 -3.04 -19.15
C GLU A 9 -2.21 -3.29 -18.12
N ALA A 10 -2.22 -4.46 -17.48
CA ALA A 10 -3.20 -4.78 -16.43
C ALA A 10 -3.07 -3.86 -15.21
N PHE A 11 -1.84 -3.48 -14.83
CA PHE A 11 -1.59 -2.57 -13.70
C PHE A 11 -1.99 -1.12 -14.02
N HIS A 12 -2.09 -0.76 -15.31
CA HIS A 12 -2.48 0.56 -15.80
C HIS A 12 -3.94 0.61 -16.26
N ALA A 13 -4.67 -0.49 -16.18
CA ALA A 13 -6.09 -0.55 -16.49
C ALA A 13 -6.92 0.37 -15.58
N SER A 14 -8.20 0.55 -15.87
CA SER A 14 -9.05 1.46 -15.11
C SER A 14 -10.06 0.72 -14.23
N GLY A 15 -10.31 1.27 -13.06
CA GLY A 15 -11.42 0.90 -12.17
C GLY A 15 -11.48 -0.59 -11.85
N ALA A 16 -12.56 -1.26 -12.28
CA ALA A 16 -12.81 -2.66 -11.99
C ALA A 16 -11.78 -3.62 -12.60
N GLU A 17 -11.17 -3.26 -13.73
CA GLU A 17 -10.20 -4.13 -14.41
C GLU A 17 -8.91 -4.28 -13.59
N VAL A 18 -8.34 -3.18 -13.08
CA VAL A 18 -7.16 -3.26 -12.22
C VAL A 18 -7.47 -3.96 -10.90
N GLN A 19 -8.68 -3.77 -10.34
CA GLN A 19 -9.11 -4.45 -9.13
C GLN A 19 -9.36 -5.95 -9.34
N ALA A 20 -9.56 -6.39 -10.57
CA ALA A 20 -9.75 -7.80 -10.91
C ALA A 20 -8.44 -8.59 -10.95
N ILE A 21 -7.28 -7.92 -10.80
CA ILE A 21 -5.99 -8.61 -10.75
C ILE A 21 -5.98 -9.59 -9.56
N ASP A 22 -5.69 -10.85 -9.89
CA ASP A 22 -5.57 -11.93 -8.93
C ASP A 22 -4.13 -12.46 -8.92
N PHE A 23 -3.46 -12.29 -7.79
CA PHE A 23 -2.11 -12.77 -7.57
C PHE A 23 -2.20 -14.23 -7.09
N GLY A 24 -2.13 -15.17 -8.01
CA GLY A 24 -2.23 -16.59 -7.70
C GLY A 24 -1.17 -17.04 -6.70
N TYR A 25 -1.52 -18.07 -5.94
CA TYR A 25 -0.56 -18.76 -5.09
C TYR A 25 0.55 -19.43 -5.93
N VAL A 26 1.78 -19.25 -5.50
CA VAL A 26 2.95 -19.94 -6.06
C VAL A 26 3.68 -20.64 -4.92
N ARG A 27 3.83 -21.96 -5.04
CA ARG A 27 4.56 -22.76 -4.04
C ARG A 27 6.01 -22.29 -3.95
N SER A 28 6.44 -21.98 -2.75
CA SER A 28 7.84 -21.62 -2.48
C SER A 28 8.70 -22.86 -2.28
N PRO A 29 9.95 -22.88 -2.78
CA PRO A 29 10.91 -23.94 -2.48
C PRO A 29 11.19 -24.12 -0.98
N ASP A 30 10.91 -23.11 -0.16
CA ASP A 30 11.08 -23.19 1.29
C ASP A 30 10.15 -24.21 1.94
N GLN A 31 9.00 -24.51 1.31
CA GLN A 31 8.02 -25.47 1.83
C GLN A 31 8.51 -26.93 1.76
N ASP A 32 9.52 -27.20 0.94
CA ASP A 32 10.07 -28.56 0.77
C ASP A 32 11.30 -28.78 1.65
N ARG A 33 11.70 -27.80 2.46
CA ARG A 33 12.90 -27.88 3.29
C ARG A 33 12.60 -28.56 4.62
N ALA A 34 13.52 -29.44 5.03
CA ALA A 34 13.47 -30.09 6.34
C ALA A 34 13.77 -29.13 7.51
N THR A 35 14.45 -28.01 7.23
CA THR A 35 14.78 -26.96 8.22
C THR A 35 14.33 -25.61 7.68
N PRO A 36 13.94 -24.66 8.55
CA PRO A 36 13.53 -23.32 8.12
C PRO A 36 14.57 -22.67 7.21
N ALA A 37 14.12 -22.12 6.08
CA ALA A 37 14.97 -21.33 5.20
C ALA A 37 15.34 -20.01 5.86
N GLN A 38 16.59 -19.57 5.69
CA GLN A 38 17.07 -18.30 6.24
C GLN A 38 16.95 -17.18 5.20
N HIS A 39 16.32 -16.09 5.57
CA HIS A 39 16.18 -14.89 4.75
C HIS A 39 16.74 -13.67 5.48
N PRO A 40 17.49 -12.79 4.79
CA PRO A 40 18.05 -11.60 5.41
C PRO A 40 16.95 -10.64 5.87
N ILE A 41 15.93 -10.42 5.07
CA ILE A 41 14.83 -9.51 5.38
C ILE A 41 13.50 -10.12 4.97
N VAL A 42 12.56 -10.14 5.91
CA VAL A 42 11.17 -10.54 5.67
C VAL A 42 10.25 -9.39 6.06
N VAL A 43 9.35 -9.03 5.15
CA VAL A 43 8.31 -8.01 5.35
C VAL A 43 6.95 -8.71 5.39
N ILE A 44 6.15 -8.46 6.42
CA ILE A 44 4.77 -8.95 6.51
C ILE A 44 3.83 -7.85 6.05
N GLY A 45 3.09 -8.12 4.98
CA GLY A 45 2.13 -7.21 4.35
C GLY A 45 2.64 -6.61 3.05
N ALA A 46 1.92 -6.90 1.95
CA ALA A 46 2.15 -6.33 0.61
C ALA A 46 1.24 -5.12 0.31
N GLY A 47 0.86 -4.38 1.33
CA GLY A 47 0.21 -3.08 1.18
C GLY A 47 1.21 -1.96 0.83
N PRO A 48 0.75 -0.70 0.67
CA PRO A 48 1.60 0.41 0.21
C PRO A 48 2.86 0.61 1.05
N VAL A 49 2.80 0.36 2.36
CA VAL A 49 3.95 0.53 3.27
C VAL A 49 4.98 -0.58 3.06
N GLY A 50 4.55 -1.85 3.06
CA GLY A 50 5.46 -2.99 2.91
C GLY A 50 6.10 -3.04 1.53
N LEU A 51 5.33 -2.77 0.47
CA LEU A 51 5.86 -2.70 -0.91
C LEU A 51 6.85 -1.55 -1.05
N SER A 52 6.56 -0.36 -0.52
CA SER A 52 7.50 0.77 -0.57
C SER A 52 8.81 0.45 0.13
N LEU A 53 8.75 -0.19 1.31
CA LEU A 53 9.95 -0.63 2.02
C LEU A 53 10.73 -1.69 1.23
N ALA A 54 10.05 -2.68 0.70
CA ALA A 54 10.69 -3.75 -0.08
C ALA A 54 11.40 -3.21 -1.32
N ILE A 55 10.78 -2.26 -2.04
CA ILE A 55 11.37 -1.61 -3.21
C ILE A 55 12.61 -0.80 -2.80
N ASP A 56 12.55 0.03 -1.74
CA ASP A 56 13.69 0.82 -1.28
C ASP A 56 14.89 -0.07 -0.88
N LEU A 57 14.62 -1.15 -0.16
CA LEU A 57 15.64 -2.12 0.23
C LEU A 57 16.26 -2.84 -0.99
N ALA A 58 15.43 -3.27 -1.94
CA ALA A 58 15.91 -3.96 -3.13
C ALA A 58 16.74 -3.04 -4.04
N GLN A 59 16.37 -1.76 -4.17
CA GLN A 59 17.17 -0.76 -4.88
C GLN A 59 18.55 -0.54 -4.24
N ARG A 60 18.70 -0.87 -2.95
CA ARG A 60 19.98 -0.84 -2.20
C ARG A 60 20.70 -2.19 -2.22
N GLY A 61 20.28 -3.12 -3.07
CA GLY A 61 20.90 -4.44 -3.23
C GLY A 61 20.51 -5.47 -2.16
N GLN A 62 19.50 -5.19 -1.33
CA GLN A 62 19.04 -6.15 -0.34
C GLN A 62 18.06 -7.15 -0.97
N ARG A 63 18.07 -8.40 -0.45
CA ARG A 63 17.09 -9.42 -0.80
C ARG A 63 15.97 -9.40 0.22
N VAL A 64 14.73 -9.32 -0.26
CA VAL A 64 13.53 -9.17 0.59
C VAL A 64 12.49 -10.20 0.20
N VAL A 65 11.96 -10.91 1.17
CA VAL A 65 10.73 -11.70 1.03
C VAL A 65 9.57 -10.89 1.59
N VAL A 66 8.52 -10.74 0.81
CA VAL A 66 7.27 -10.08 1.26
C VAL A 66 6.19 -11.14 1.36
N LEU A 67 5.59 -11.29 2.53
CA LEU A 67 4.51 -12.25 2.79
C LEU A 67 3.18 -11.51 2.91
N ASP A 68 2.16 -11.96 2.18
CA ASP A 68 0.80 -11.46 2.33
C ASP A 68 -0.20 -12.63 2.36
N ASN A 69 -1.20 -12.51 3.22
CA ASN A 69 -2.30 -13.46 3.30
C ASN A 69 -3.38 -13.22 2.24
N ASP A 70 -3.41 -12.05 1.63
CA ASP A 70 -4.31 -11.69 0.54
C ASP A 70 -3.73 -12.12 -0.82
N HIS A 71 -4.51 -11.95 -1.87
CA HIS A 71 -4.15 -12.28 -3.25
C HIS A 71 -4.66 -11.23 -4.25
N LYS A 72 -5.15 -10.11 -3.75
CA LYS A 72 -5.75 -9.03 -4.55
C LYS A 72 -5.30 -7.67 -4.07
N LEU A 73 -5.45 -6.70 -4.97
CA LEU A 73 -5.36 -5.30 -4.59
C LEU A 73 -6.54 -4.93 -3.67
N SER A 74 -6.37 -3.87 -2.90
CA SER A 74 -7.44 -3.41 -1.99
C SER A 74 -8.73 -3.10 -2.75
N ILE A 75 -9.85 -3.50 -2.17
CA ILE A 75 -11.19 -3.30 -2.74
C ILE A 75 -11.92 -2.22 -1.94
N GLY A 76 -12.69 -1.40 -2.64
CA GLY A 76 -13.55 -0.37 -2.05
C GLY A 76 -12.81 0.93 -1.73
N SER A 77 -13.53 1.84 -1.10
CA SER A 77 -13.00 3.14 -0.69
C SER A 77 -12.08 2.98 0.53
N ARG A 78 -10.81 3.30 0.33
CA ARG A 78 -9.77 3.33 1.36
C ARG A 78 -9.09 4.69 1.35
N ALA A 79 -7.79 4.76 1.63
CA ALA A 79 -7.05 6.01 1.47
C ALA A 79 -7.16 6.54 0.04
N ILE A 80 -7.39 7.84 -0.08
CA ILE A 80 -7.50 8.53 -1.36
C ILE A 80 -6.55 9.73 -1.46
N CYS A 81 -6.22 10.37 -0.35
CA CYS A 81 -5.34 11.53 -0.34
C CYS A 81 -3.90 11.12 -0.04
N PHE A 82 -2.99 11.40 -0.98
CA PHE A 82 -1.55 11.19 -0.80
C PHE A 82 -0.83 12.52 -0.80
N ALA A 83 -0.10 12.76 0.29
CA ALA A 83 0.60 14.01 0.51
C ALA A 83 1.92 14.08 -0.29
N LYS A 84 2.40 15.30 -0.55
CA LYS A 84 3.65 15.62 -1.23
C LYS A 84 4.82 14.74 -0.79
N ARG A 85 5.01 14.54 0.52
CA ARG A 85 6.10 13.72 1.02
C ARG A 85 6.02 12.25 0.61
N THR A 86 4.82 11.69 0.54
CA THR A 86 4.61 10.32 0.03
C THR A 86 4.97 10.23 -1.45
N LEU A 87 4.57 11.23 -2.24
CA LEU A 87 4.90 11.30 -3.66
C LEU A 87 6.41 11.41 -3.90
N GLU A 88 7.12 12.24 -3.13
CA GLU A 88 8.59 12.35 -3.18
C GLU A 88 9.30 11.03 -2.82
N ILE A 89 8.74 10.26 -1.88
CA ILE A 89 9.25 8.92 -1.58
C ILE A 89 9.03 7.98 -2.76
N TRP A 90 7.84 7.98 -3.34
CA TRP A 90 7.48 7.14 -4.47
C TRP A 90 8.25 7.51 -5.75
N ASP A 91 8.66 8.78 -5.92
CA ASP A 91 9.60 9.18 -6.97
C ASP A 91 10.92 8.43 -6.88
N ARG A 92 11.50 8.40 -5.68
CA ARG A 92 12.74 7.65 -5.44
C ARG A 92 12.60 6.17 -5.70
N LEU A 93 11.39 5.62 -5.53
CA LEU A 93 11.08 4.23 -5.81
C LEU A 93 10.80 3.97 -7.30
N GLY A 94 10.62 5.04 -8.09
CA GLY A 94 10.36 4.97 -9.53
C GLY A 94 8.87 4.82 -9.89
N VAL A 95 7.95 5.16 -8.98
CA VAL A 95 6.49 5.05 -9.19
C VAL A 95 5.73 6.37 -8.96
N GLY A 96 6.42 7.46 -8.62
CA GLY A 96 5.76 8.72 -8.30
C GLY A 96 5.04 9.36 -9.49
N GLN A 97 5.65 9.36 -10.68
CA GLN A 97 5.05 9.97 -11.86
C GLN A 97 3.72 9.29 -12.27
N PRO A 98 3.63 7.95 -12.42
CA PRO A 98 2.36 7.28 -12.69
C PRO A 98 1.26 7.60 -11.66
N MET A 99 1.62 7.76 -10.39
CA MET A 99 0.70 8.13 -9.32
C MET A 99 0.10 9.53 -9.55
N VAL A 100 0.95 10.50 -9.91
CA VAL A 100 0.54 11.89 -10.18
C VAL A 100 -0.29 11.97 -11.45
N ASP A 101 0.12 11.27 -12.52
CA ASP A 101 -0.58 11.28 -13.81
C ASP A 101 -1.99 10.69 -13.69
N LYS A 102 -2.16 9.67 -12.85
CA LYS A 102 -3.47 9.04 -12.61
C LYS A 102 -4.32 9.79 -11.60
N GLY A 103 -3.69 10.42 -10.62
CA GLY A 103 -4.36 11.12 -9.53
C GLY A 103 -4.91 12.48 -9.95
N VAL A 104 -5.82 13.00 -9.15
CA VAL A 104 -6.34 14.36 -9.29
C VAL A 104 -5.63 15.27 -8.28
N SER A 105 -4.88 16.25 -8.78
CA SER A 105 -4.24 17.27 -7.93
C SER A 105 -5.20 18.40 -7.61
N TRP A 106 -5.17 18.89 -6.39
CA TRP A 106 -5.88 20.09 -6.00
C TRP A 106 -5.05 20.89 -4.98
N ASN A 107 -5.14 22.20 -5.05
CA ASN A 107 -4.42 23.10 -4.15
C ASN A 107 -5.38 24.03 -3.41
N LEU A 108 -6.50 24.41 -4.03
CA LEU A 108 -7.43 25.37 -3.48
C LEU A 108 -8.50 24.68 -2.64
N GLY A 109 -8.61 25.10 -1.40
CA GLY A 109 -9.68 24.72 -0.49
C GLY A 109 -10.57 25.90 -0.15
N LYS A 110 -11.89 25.70 -0.06
CA LYS A 110 -12.88 26.71 0.30
C LYS A 110 -13.68 26.23 1.51
N VAL A 111 -13.94 27.14 2.41
CA VAL A 111 -14.70 26.88 3.64
C VAL A 111 -15.96 27.73 3.65
N PHE A 112 -17.10 27.09 3.86
CA PHE A 112 -18.41 27.69 3.87
C PHE A 112 -19.09 27.47 5.22
N LEU A 113 -19.83 28.47 5.69
CA LEU A 113 -20.83 28.33 6.73
C LEU A 113 -22.19 28.54 6.07
N LYS A 114 -23.00 27.51 6.01
CA LYS A 114 -24.21 27.47 5.19
C LYS A 114 -23.89 27.86 3.74
N ASP A 115 -24.46 28.95 3.22
CA ASP A 115 -24.26 29.42 1.84
C ASP A 115 -23.17 30.50 1.72
N GLU A 116 -22.56 30.93 2.84
CA GLU A 116 -21.55 32.01 2.87
C GLU A 116 -20.13 31.40 2.83
N GLN A 117 -19.31 31.81 1.86
CA GLN A 117 -17.89 31.46 1.85
C GLN A 117 -17.15 32.30 2.89
N LEU A 118 -16.59 31.67 3.91
CA LEU A 118 -15.84 32.31 4.97
C LEU A 118 -14.41 32.67 4.54
N TYR A 119 -13.71 31.70 3.95
CA TYR A 119 -12.36 31.92 3.46
C TYR A 119 -11.98 30.81 2.45
N GLU A 120 -10.88 31.05 1.77
CA GLU A 120 -10.19 30.05 0.96
C GLU A 120 -8.72 29.95 1.40
N PHE A 121 -8.10 28.82 1.07
CA PHE A 121 -6.69 28.58 1.33
C PHE A 121 -6.05 27.85 0.15
N ASN A 122 -4.77 28.16 -0.06
CA ASN A 122 -3.92 27.43 -1.01
C ASN A 122 -2.93 26.57 -0.19
N LEU A 123 -2.89 25.27 -0.47
CA LEU A 123 -2.04 24.32 0.26
C LEU A 123 -0.55 24.49 -0.06
N LEU A 124 -0.22 24.97 -1.25
CA LEU A 124 1.16 25.08 -1.73
C LEU A 124 1.22 26.27 -2.71
N PRO A 125 1.22 27.51 -2.19
CA PRO A 125 1.19 28.72 -3.02
C PRO A 125 2.52 29.01 -3.71
N GLU A 126 3.64 28.46 -3.21
CA GLU A 126 4.96 28.65 -3.79
C GLU A 126 5.11 27.86 -5.08
N GLU A 127 5.92 28.40 -5.99
CA GLU A 127 6.27 27.75 -7.25
C GLU A 127 7.56 26.89 -7.12
N GLY A 128 7.81 26.05 -8.13
CA GLY A 128 9.06 25.27 -8.23
C GLY A 128 9.06 23.95 -7.47
N HIS A 129 7.92 23.52 -6.95
CA HIS A 129 7.78 22.20 -6.35
C HIS A 129 7.67 21.10 -7.42
N GLU A 130 8.44 20.04 -7.29
CA GLU A 130 8.38 18.88 -8.18
C GLU A 130 7.04 18.12 -8.05
N ARG A 131 6.47 18.08 -6.84
CA ARG A 131 5.22 17.37 -6.54
C ARG A 131 4.17 18.27 -5.93
N PRO A 132 2.87 18.05 -6.27
CA PRO A 132 1.77 18.81 -5.70
C PRO A 132 1.64 18.55 -4.19
N ALA A 133 0.93 19.44 -3.49
CA ALA A 133 0.66 19.27 -2.06
C ALA A 133 -0.05 17.97 -1.75
N PHE A 134 -1.05 17.63 -2.57
CA PHE A 134 -1.83 16.40 -2.50
C PHE A 134 -2.24 15.93 -3.89
N ILE A 135 -2.45 14.62 -4.00
CA ILE A 135 -3.28 14.02 -5.05
C ILE A 135 -4.40 13.21 -4.40
N ASN A 136 -5.52 13.16 -5.07
CA ASN A 136 -6.56 12.18 -4.81
C ASN A 136 -6.38 11.01 -5.79
N LEU A 137 -6.07 9.84 -5.27
CA LEU A 137 -5.85 8.62 -6.04
C LEU A 137 -6.38 7.44 -5.21
N GLN A 138 -7.20 6.61 -5.79
CA GLN A 138 -7.68 5.42 -5.09
C GLN A 138 -6.51 4.50 -4.76
N GLN A 139 -6.50 3.95 -3.55
CA GLN A 139 -5.39 3.17 -3.00
C GLN A 139 -5.01 1.98 -3.89
N TYR A 140 -5.97 1.33 -4.53
CA TYR A 140 -5.70 0.17 -5.39
C TYR A 140 -4.82 0.51 -6.62
N TYR A 141 -4.88 1.74 -7.14
CA TYR A 141 -3.94 2.18 -8.19
C TYR A 141 -2.52 2.33 -7.62
N ALA A 142 -2.40 2.93 -6.44
CA ALA A 142 -1.11 3.04 -5.79
C ALA A 142 -0.49 1.66 -5.51
N GLU A 143 -1.30 0.72 -5.03
CA GLU A 143 -0.88 -0.65 -4.82
C GLU A 143 -0.48 -1.33 -6.14
N ALA A 144 -1.26 -1.15 -7.21
CA ALA A 144 -0.95 -1.73 -8.52
C ALA A 144 0.43 -1.29 -9.04
N TYR A 145 0.71 0.02 -9.01
CA TYR A 145 2.02 0.54 -9.47
C TYR A 145 3.17 0.09 -8.57
N LEU A 146 2.94 -0.04 -7.26
CA LEU A 146 3.94 -0.56 -6.33
C LEU A 146 4.21 -2.06 -6.58
N VAL A 147 3.18 -2.87 -6.81
CA VAL A 147 3.34 -4.29 -7.13
C VAL A 147 4.08 -4.45 -8.45
N GLU A 148 3.67 -3.74 -9.50
CA GLU A 148 4.35 -3.76 -10.80
C GLU A 148 5.84 -3.45 -10.63
N ARG A 149 6.17 -2.38 -9.91
CA ARG A 149 7.55 -2.00 -9.65
C ARG A 149 8.32 -3.07 -8.88
N ALA A 150 7.71 -3.64 -7.85
CA ALA A 150 8.32 -4.70 -7.05
C ALA A 150 8.63 -5.95 -7.89
N LEU A 151 7.73 -6.33 -8.82
CA LEU A 151 7.92 -7.48 -9.72
C LEU A 151 9.08 -7.27 -10.71
N GLN A 152 9.42 -6.02 -11.06
CA GLN A 152 10.57 -5.67 -11.90
C GLN A 152 11.92 -5.81 -11.18
N LEU A 153 11.93 -5.88 -9.85
CA LEU A 153 13.14 -5.93 -9.04
C LEU A 153 13.47 -7.39 -8.65
N PRO A 154 14.58 -7.95 -9.13
CA PRO A 154 14.92 -9.36 -8.88
C PRO A 154 15.23 -9.67 -7.41
N GLY A 155 15.50 -8.64 -6.61
CA GLY A 155 15.75 -8.77 -5.17
C GLY A 155 14.50 -8.98 -4.32
N ILE A 156 13.29 -8.87 -4.90
CA ILE A 156 12.02 -9.01 -4.19
C ILE A 156 11.35 -10.33 -4.55
N ASP A 157 10.96 -11.07 -3.52
CA ASP A 157 10.13 -12.28 -3.61
C ASP A 157 8.81 -12.00 -2.90
N ILE A 158 7.72 -11.73 -3.65
CA ILE A 158 6.39 -11.52 -3.10
C ILE A 158 5.66 -12.84 -3.09
N ARG A 159 5.19 -13.25 -1.91
CA ARG A 159 4.45 -14.49 -1.69
C ARG A 159 3.04 -14.20 -1.23
N TRP A 160 2.12 -14.27 -2.16
CA TRP A 160 0.69 -14.16 -1.92
C TRP A 160 0.11 -15.45 -1.32
N HIS A 161 -1.01 -15.37 -0.61
CA HIS A 161 -1.61 -16.49 0.12
C HIS A 161 -0.63 -17.12 1.15
N ASN A 162 0.29 -16.35 1.69
CA ASN A 162 1.22 -16.77 2.71
C ASN A 162 0.89 -16.06 4.02
N LYS A 163 0.05 -16.69 4.84
CA LYS A 163 -0.43 -16.14 6.11
C LYS A 163 0.54 -16.44 7.23
N VAL A 164 1.16 -15.41 7.80
CA VAL A 164 1.95 -15.57 9.03
C VAL A 164 1.00 -15.87 10.20
N THR A 165 1.20 -16.99 10.87
CA THR A 165 0.37 -17.47 11.98
C THR A 165 1.06 -17.44 13.33
N ALA A 166 2.41 -17.41 13.34
CA ALA A 166 3.19 -17.23 14.56
C ALA A 166 4.51 -16.51 14.26
N VAL A 167 4.96 -15.72 15.21
CA VAL A 167 6.27 -15.06 15.21
C VAL A 167 6.94 -15.33 16.55
N GLN A 168 8.11 -15.97 16.52
CA GLN A 168 8.95 -16.18 17.67
C GLN A 168 10.21 -15.31 17.55
N SER A 169 10.30 -14.26 18.36
CA SER A 169 11.50 -13.42 18.43
C SER A 169 12.67 -14.22 19.00
N ARG A 170 13.87 -14.03 18.42
CA ARG A 170 15.13 -14.63 18.83
C ARG A 170 16.20 -13.55 18.98
N ALA A 171 17.33 -13.87 19.60
CA ALA A 171 18.43 -12.91 19.77
C ALA A 171 19.05 -12.44 18.45
N ASP A 172 18.99 -13.29 17.43
CA ASP A 172 19.58 -13.09 16.09
C ASP A 172 18.57 -12.96 14.97
N GLY A 173 17.27 -12.79 15.30
CA GLY A 173 16.21 -12.67 14.31
C GLY A 173 14.84 -13.11 14.77
N ALA A 174 14.08 -13.73 13.88
CA ALA A 174 12.75 -14.25 14.19
C ALA A 174 12.46 -15.55 13.42
N LEU A 175 11.81 -16.52 14.07
CA LEU A 175 11.19 -17.65 13.40
C LEU A 175 9.72 -17.36 13.12
N LEU A 176 9.32 -17.58 11.88
CA LEU A 176 7.94 -17.43 11.43
C LEU A 176 7.32 -18.80 11.13
N SER A 177 6.04 -18.97 11.50
CA SER A 177 5.19 -20.04 10.97
C SER A 177 4.22 -19.43 9.96
N ILE A 178 4.09 -20.05 8.81
CA ILE A 178 3.33 -19.54 7.67
C ILE A 178 2.38 -20.63 7.18
N ASP A 179 1.10 -20.28 7.05
CA ASP A 179 0.09 -21.13 6.43
C ASP A 179 -0.10 -20.75 4.96
N THR A 180 -0.23 -21.75 4.10
CA THR A 180 -0.52 -21.60 2.68
C THR A 180 -1.60 -22.58 2.23
N PRO A 181 -2.19 -22.43 1.03
CA PRO A 181 -3.13 -23.41 0.48
C PRO A 181 -2.60 -24.84 0.39
N GLU A 182 -1.29 -25.02 0.34
CA GLU A 182 -0.65 -26.33 0.20
C GLU A 182 0.07 -26.81 1.48
N GLY A 183 -0.27 -26.22 2.62
CA GLY A 183 0.25 -26.60 3.93
C GLY A 183 1.12 -25.52 4.58
N ALA A 184 1.50 -25.81 5.81
CA ALA A 184 2.29 -24.89 6.63
C ALA A 184 3.80 -25.11 6.42
N TYR A 185 4.58 -24.06 6.59
CA TYR A 185 6.04 -24.14 6.64
C TYR A 185 6.61 -23.09 7.59
N GLN A 186 7.92 -23.15 7.81
CA GLN A 186 8.63 -22.20 8.65
C GLN A 186 9.77 -21.54 7.90
N MET A 187 10.08 -20.30 8.28
CA MET A 187 11.27 -19.57 7.82
C MET A 187 11.91 -18.79 8.97
N ASP A 188 13.22 -18.62 8.87
CA ASP A 188 13.99 -17.71 9.74
C ASP A 188 14.24 -16.40 9.01
N ALA A 189 13.97 -15.29 9.69
CA ALA A 189 14.26 -13.94 9.24
C ALA A 189 15.35 -13.32 10.12
N GLN A 190 16.43 -12.82 9.53
CA GLN A 190 17.41 -12.02 10.26
C GLN A 190 16.80 -10.68 10.70
N TRP A 191 16.05 -10.06 9.80
CA TRP A 191 15.24 -8.88 10.07
C TRP A 191 13.80 -9.12 9.69
N LEU A 192 12.89 -8.91 10.63
CA LEU A 192 11.45 -8.98 10.40
C LEU A 192 10.83 -7.61 10.54
N VAL A 193 10.10 -7.16 9.51
CA VAL A 193 9.39 -5.89 9.51
C VAL A 193 7.90 -6.12 9.32
N ALA A 194 7.10 -5.76 10.32
CA ALA A 194 5.66 -5.86 10.28
C ALA A 194 5.04 -4.62 9.61
N CYS A 195 4.46 -4.82 8.43
CA CYS A 195 3.72 -3.83 7.65
C CYS A 195 2.26 -4.27 7.43
N ASP A 196 1.72 -5.09 8.32
CA ASP A 196 0.43 -5.77 8.28
C ASP A 196 -0.75 -4.89 8.75
N GLY A 197 -0.55 -3.57 8.79
CA GLY A 197 -1.60 -2.56 8.90
C GLY A 197 -2.09 -2.28 10.31
N ALA A 198 -3.18 -1.52 10.38
CA ALA A 198 -3.71 -0.99 11.64
C ALA A 198 -4.18 -2.10 12.60
N ARG A 199 -4.67 -3.21 12.08
CA ARG A 199 -5.12 -4.38 12.86
C ARG A 199 -4.06 -5.47 12.92
N SER A 200 -2.79 -5.12 12.91
CA SER A 200 -1.62 -6.00 12.84
C SER A 200 -1.77 -7.26 13.70
N PRO A 201 -1.89 -8.46 13.09
CA PRO A 201 -1.81 -9.71 13.83
C PRO A 201 -0.42 -9.93 14.44
N THR A 202 0.63 -9.48 13.75
CA THR A 202 2.02 -9.58 14.24
C THR A 202 2.20 -8.83 15.56
N ARG A 203 1.62 -7.63 15.69
CA ARG A 203 1.61 -6.89 16.95
C ARG A 203 1.00 -7.70 18.08
N GLN A 204 -0.13 -8.37 17.82
CA GLN A 204 -0.80 -9.21 18.81
C GLN A 204 0.01 -10.46 19.16
N MET A 205 0.62 -11.13 18.16
CA MET A 205 1.49 -12.31 18.37
C MET A 205 2.70 -11.99 19.27
N LEU A 206 3.19 -10.75 19.20
CA LEU A 206 4.31 -10.27 20.02
C LEU A 206 3.87 -9.71 21.39
N GLY A 207 2.58 -9.76 21.73
CA GLY A 207 2.06 -9.21 22.98
C GLY A 207 2.14 -7.69 23.06
N LEU A 208 2.25 -7.01 21.93
CA LEU A 208 2.35 -5.55 21.85
C LEU A 208 0.97 -4.93 21.65
N GLU A 209 0.79 -3.74 22.19
CA GLU A 209 -0.45 -2.97 22.11
C GLU A 209 -0.22 -1.61 21.43
N SER A 210 -1.23 -1.14 20.72
CA SER A 210 -1.31 0.24 20.28
C SER A 210 -2.15 1.01 21.27
N LYS A 211 -1.53 1.90 22.06
CA LYS A 211 -2.23 2.76 23.00
C LYS A 211 -2.72 4.01 22.31
N GLY A 212 -3.95 4.41 22.59
CA GLY A 212 -4.54 5.59 21.99
C GLY A 212 -6.00 5.77 22.41
N ARG A 213 -6.61 6.83 21.89
CA ARG A 213 -8.05 7.10 22.06
C ARG A 213 -8.78 6.74 20.78
N ILE A 214 -9.84 5.96 20.91
CA ILE A 214 -10.76 5.69 19.80
C ILE A 214 -11.79 6.81 19.77
N PHE A 215 -11.87 7.53 18.65
CA PHE A 215 -12.92 8.53 18.42
C PHE A 215 -14.23 7.80 18.13
N GLN A 216 -15.32 8.34 18.66
CA GLN A 216 -16.67 7.80 18.46
C GLN A 216 -17.37 8.43 17.24
N ASP A 217 -16.70 9.34 16.56
CA ASP A 217 -17.23 10.02 15.39
C ASP A 217 -17.52 9.03 14.26
N ARG A 218 -18.62 9.27 13.58
CA ARG A 218 -19.05 8.49 12.43
C ARG A 218 -19.01 9.38 11.20
N PHE A 219 -18.45 8.85 10.12
CA PHE A 219 -18.37 9.54 8.85
C PHE A 219 -19.19 8.79 7.82
N LEU A 220 -20.01 9.52 7.07
CA LEU A 220 -20.65 9.02 5.85
C LEU A 220 -19.79 9.45 4.67
N ILE A 221 -19.36 8.47 3.86
CA ILE A 221 -18.66 8.73 2.60
C ILE A 221 -19.59 8.33 1.46
N ALA A 222 -19.81 9.23 0.52
CA ALA A 222 -20.59 8.95 -0.68
C ALA A 222 -19.77 9.35 -1.91
N ASP A 223 -19.46 8.37 -2.75
CA ASP A 223 -18.89 8.61 -4.07
C ASP A 223 -20.04 8.85 -5.05
N VAL A 224 -20.05 10.01 -5.69
CA VAL A 224 -21.11 10.39 -6.63
C VAL A 224 -20.53 10.55 -8.03
N LYS A 225 -21.31 10.13 -9.03
CA LYS A 225 -21.02 10.39 -10.44
C LYS A 225 -21.77 11.63 -10.87
N LEU A 226 -21.02 12.65 -11.29
CA LEU A 226 -21.60 13.90 -11.76
C LEU A 226 -22.22 13.70 -13.16
N ALA A 227 -23.36 14.34 -13.41
CA ALA A 227 -24.02 14.34 -14.72
C ALA A 227 -23.25 15.23 -15.71
N ASP A 228 -22.60 16.27 -15.25
CA ASP A 228 -21.79 17.20 -16.03
C ASP A 228 -20.45 17.43 -15.32
N GLU A 229 -19.45 16.63 -15.71
CA GLU A 229 -18.10 16.69 -15.12
C GLU A 229 -17.33 17.94 -15.56
N ALA A 230 -17.73 18.58 -16.67
CA ALA A 230 -16.98 19.69 -17.27
C ALA A 230 -17.01 20.99 -16.46
N ASN A 231 -18.01 21.17 -15.61
CA ASN A 231 -18.24 22.40 -14.87
C ASN A 231 -17.88 22.33 -13.38
N PHE A 232 -17.29 21.20 -12.91
CA PHE A 232 -16.90 21.09 -11.51
C PHE A 232 -15.42 21.44 -11.33
N PRO A 233 -15.08 22.45 -10.52
CA PRO A 233 -13.69 22.87 -10.34
C PRO A 233 -12.90 21.82 -9.55
N THR A 234 -11.59 21.71 -9.82
CA THR A 234 -10.65 20.84 -9.10
C THR A 234 -10.24 21.52 -7.80
N GLU A 235 -11.18 21.57 -6.88
CA GLU A 235 -11.05 22.22 -5.57
C GLU A 235 -11.58 21.29 -4.47
N ARG A 236 -11.32 21.63 -3.21
CA ARG A 236 -11.92 20.97 -2.06
C ARG A 236 -12.76 21.96 -1.26
N TRP A 237 -14.02 21.62 -1.06
CA TRP A 237 -14.95 22.47 -0.36
C TRP A 237 -15.38 21.81 0.96
N PHE A 238 -15.48 22.63 1.99
CA PHE A 238 -15.90 22.25 3.32
C PHE A 238 -17.11 23.08 3.72
N TRP A 239 -18.19 22.43 4.14
CA TRP A 239 -19.38 23.08 4.63
C TRP A 239 -19.60 22.78 6.10
N PHE A 240 -19.98 23.81 6.83
CA PHE A 240 -20.39 23.76 8.23
C PHE A 240 -21.78 24.39 8.35
N ASP A 241 -22.64 23.82 9.25
CA ASP A 241 -23.97 24.30 9.57
C ASP A 241 -23.95 25.21 10.82
#